data_4931fbeef5db7bb3922789ad512d15f3
#
_entry.id   4931fbeef5db7bb3922789ad512d15f3
#
_cell.length_a   1.000
_cell.length_b   1.000
_cell.length_c   1.000
_cell.angle_alpha   90.00
_cell.angle_beta   90.00
_cell.angle_gamma   90.00
#
_symmetry.space_group_name_H-M   'P 1'
#
loop_
_entity.id
_entity.type
_entity.pdbx_description
1 polymer ?
#
loop_
_entity_poly.entity_id
_entity_poly.type
_entity_poly.pdbx_seq_one_letter_code
_entity_poly.pdbx_strand_id
1 'polypeptide(L)'
;MINKKTGMMLLLASFAAGEVRAGNLNSYATGDVLLCFRKPGANDLVVDAGPIATFTNAAPNQRITITQYAGNQLALVGTNAVSWSAFTWQADDTLFISKPRLAAALNTQTTPWQSKSSANQHNTAIRMSTIPVGAKDNLAFDPVNTVTAVVEEDNSVSNPNYPNGVSYRDALFGSGAAANFYATFQGVPENTTLNNFTTAGNVVRSDFYQLTPTGGFALGKFLGYFELNTNGILSYVAYPTATPTVPTITSISRSGTTTTIGYTTGVSGTYTLRGTNSAGLTSPRINWPAIAVLTSGDNLVHTVNDTSSAIETFYTITGQ
;
A
#
# COMPACT_ATOMS: atom_id res chain seq x y z
N MET A 1 -50.13 -31.73 14.55
CA MET A 1 -48.67 -31.64 14.88
C MET A 1 -47.93 -31.40 13.59
N ILE A 2 -47.48 -30.17 13.34
CA ILE A 2 -46.78 -29.75 12.14
C ILE A 2 -45.33 -29.46 12.56
N ASN A 3 -44.42 -30.33 12.16
CA ASN A 3 -42.96 -30.13 12.37
C ASN A 3 -42.44 -29.11 11.37
N LYS A 4 -42.11 -27.90 11.83
CA LYS A 4 -41.33 -26.93 11.06
C LYS A 4 -39.85 -27.28 11.15
N LYS A 5 -39.29 -27.85 10.09
CA LYS A 5 -37.85 -27.93 9.88
C LYS A 5 -37.32 -26.57 9.39
N THR A 6 -36.67 -25.83 10.25
CA THR A 6 -35.98 -24.61 9.90
C THR A 6 -34.68 -25.01 9.19
N GLY A 7 -34.64 -24.87 7.87
CA GLY A 7 -33.44 -25.03 7.08
C GLY A 7 -32.58 -23.79 7.25
N MET A 8 -31.46 -23.94 7.91
CA MET A 8 -30.39 -22.92 7.99
C MET A 8 -29.63 -22.92 6.66
N MET A 9 -29.91 -21.94 5.82
CA MET A 9 -29.22 -21.74 4.56
C MET A 9 -27.84 -21.12 4.87
N LEU A 10 -26.79 -21.94 4.81
CA LEU A 10 -25.40 -21.50 4.93
C LEU A 10 -25.02 -20.79 3.63
N LEU A 11 -24.98 -19.46 3.67
CA LEU A 11 -24.49 -18.66 2.54
C LEU A 11 -22.97 -18.78 2.50
N LEU A 12 -22.44 -19.72 1.70
CA LEU A 12 -21.03 -19.74 1.35
C LEU A 12 -20.77 -18.53 0.43
N ALA A 13 -20.21 -17.47 0.99
CA ALA A 13 -19.58 -16.42 0.20
C ALA A 13 -18.33 -17.04 -0.44
N SER A 14 -18.44 -17.47 -1.68
CA SER A 14 -17.27 -17.81 -2.50
C SER A 14 -16.52 -16.50 -2.77
N PHE A 15 -15.42 -16.30 -2.06
CA PHE A 15 -14.43 -15.32 -2.46
C PHE A 15 -13.86 -15.81 -3.79
N ALA A 16 -14.32 -15.23 -4.88
CA ALA A 16 -13.64 -15.36 -6.15
C ALA A 16 -12.24 -14.76 -5.97
N ALA A 17 -11.24 -15.61 -5.86
CA ALA A 17 -9.86 -15.19 -6.08
C ALA A 17 -9.81 -14.68 -7.52
N GLY A 18 -9.79 -13.37 -7.70
CA GLY A 18 -9.60 -12.79 -9.02
C GLY A 18 -8.23 -13.27 -9.53
N GLU A 19 -8.25 -14.06 -10.59
CA GLU A 19 -7.02 -14.40 -11.29
C GLU A 19 -6.45 -13.08 -11.86
N VAL A 20 -5.29 -12.69 -11.38
CA VAL A 20 -4.52 -11.60 -11.97
C VAL A 20 -4.06 -12.12 -13.34
N ARG A 21 -4.59 -11.53 -14.42
CA ARG A 21 -4.03 -11.82 -15.74
C ARG A 21 -2.58 -11.38 -15.73
N ALA A 22 -1.70 -12.33 -15.97
CA ALA A 22 -0.29 -12.08 -16.15
C ALA A 22 -0.09 -10.95 -17.17
N GLY A 23 0.59 -9.88 -16.77
CA GLY A 23 1.18 -8.94 -17.69
C GLY A 23 2.21 -9.70 -18.57
N ASN A 24 2.62 -9.10 -19.65
CA ASN A 24 3.64 -9.64 -20.53
C ASN A 24 4.65 -8.53 -20.81
N LEU A 25 5.89 -8.69 -20.40
CA LEU A 25 6.92 -7.68 -20.63
C LEU A 25 7.07 -7.30 -22.12
N ASN A 26 6.74 -8.20 -23.06
CA ASN A 26 6.67 -7.87 -24.48
C ASN A 26 5.56 -6.86 -24.81
N SER A 27 4.52 -6.81 -24.02
CA SER A 27 3.35 -5.93 -24.16
C SER A 27 3.14 -5.05 -22.94
N TYR A 28 4.19 -4.82 -22.15
CA TYR A 28 4.12 -3.95 -20.98
C TYR A 28 3.40 -2.64 -21.33
N ALA A 29 2.39 -2.33 -20.55
CA ALA A 29 1.62 -1.10 -20.68
C ALA A 29 1.92 -0.14 -19.53
N THR A 30 1.91 1.15 -19.82
CA THR A 30 1.94 2.17 -18.73
C THR A 30 0.79 1.90 -17.76
N GLY A 31 1.13 1.76 -16.50
CA GLY A 31 0.18 1.41 -15.44
C GLY A 31 0.22 -0.07 -15.02
N ASP A 32 1.02 -0.92 -15.68
CA ASP A 32 1.30 -2.25 -15.14
C ASP A 32 2.33 -2.17 -14.01
N VAL A 33 2.12 -2.95 -12.96
CA VAL A 33 3.00 -2.97 -11.79
C VAL A 33 4.22 -3.84 -12.07
N LEU A 34 5.39 -3.24 -11.98
CA LEU A 34 6.66 -3.94 -12.04
C LEU A 34 7.12 -4.32 -10.63
N LEU A 35 7.51 -5.57 -10.50
CA LEU A 35 8.23 -6.09 -9.34
C LEU A 35 9.66 -6.35 -9.77
N CYS A 36 10.59 -5.68 -9.12
CA CYS A 36 11.99 -5.77 -9.47
C CYS A 36 12.80 -6.29 -8.28
N PHE A 37 13.67 -7.24 -8.57
CA PHE A 37 14.55 -7.86 -7.61
C PHE A 37 15.98 -7.72 -8.10
N ARG A 38 16.90 -7.37 -7.22
CA ARG A 38 18.33 -7.31 -7.52
C ARG A 38 19.18 -7.82 -6.38
N LYS A 39 20.37 -8.23 -6.75
CA LYS A 39 21.43 -8.58 -5.82
C LYS A 39 22.78 -8.13 -6.43
N PRO A 40 23.67 -7.47 -5.66
CA PRO A 40 24.97 -7.08 -6.17
C PRO A 40 25.73 -8.26 -6.79
N GLY A 41 26.20 -8.09 -8.02
CA GLY A 41 26.95 -9.10 -8.75
C GLY A 41 26.12 -10.25 -9.32
N ALA A 42 24.79 -10.10 -9.39
CA ALA A 42 23.88 -11.02 -10.02
C ALA A 42 22.99 -10.27 -11.02
N ASN A 43 22.24 -11.00 -11.82
CA ASN A 43 21.25 -10.41 -12.72
C ASN A 43 20.04 -9.91 -11.93
N ASP A 44 19.45 -8.82 -12.42
CA ASP A 44 18.16 -8.35 -11.94
C ASP A 44 17.02 -9.24 -12.46
N LEU A 45 15.96 -9.37 -11.67
CA LEU A 45 14.72 -10.02 -12.07
C LEU A 45 13.61 -8.99 -12.13
N VAL A 46 13.01 -8.81 -13.30
CA VAL A 46 11.88 -7.90 -13.54
C VAL A 46 10.64 -8.72 -13.87
N VAL A 47 9.57 -8.46 -13.14
CA VAL A 47 8.30 -9.17 -13.28
C VAL A 47 7.20 -8.15 -13.57
N ASP A 48 6.43 -8.35 -14.62
CA ASP A 48 5.18 -7.64 -14.86
C ASP A 48 4.06 -8.32 -14.06
N ALA A 49 3.62 -7.68 -12.99
CA ALA A 49 2.57 -8.19 -12.11
C ALA A 49 1.15 -7.82 -12.60
N GLY A 50 1.04 -7.16 -13.75
CA GLY A 50 -0.21 -6.76 -14.36
C GLY A 50 -0.71 -5.39 -13.92
N PRO A 51 -1.90 -4.97 -14.40
CA PRO A 51 -2.37 -3.60 -14.30
C PRO A 51 -2.60 -3.14 -12.85
N ILE A 52 -2.26 -1.88 -12.58
CA ILE A 52 -2.45 -1.25 -11.25
C ILE A 52 -3.89 -1.35 -10.77
N ALA A 53 -4.86 -1.37 -11.67
CA ALA A 53 -6.27 -1.52 -11.33
C ALA A 53 -6.56 -2.81 -10.54
N THR A 54 -5.80 -3.88 -10.76
CA THR A 54 -5.90 -5.12 -9.98
C THR A 54 -5.65 -4.89 -8.50
N PHE A 55 -4.70 -4.04 -8.17
CA PHE A 55 -4.27 -3.75 -6.81
C PHE A 55 -5.14 -2.67 -6.16
N THR A 56 -5.51 -1.63 -6.92
CA THR A 56 -6.31 -0.50 -6.39
C THR A 56 -7.79 -0.85 -6.21
N ASN A 57 -8.31 -1.80 -6.99
CA ASN A 57 -9.69 -2.27 -6.92
C ASN A 57 -9.86 -3.53 -6.05
N ALA A 58 -8.77 -4.04 -5.47
CA ALA A 58 -8.83 -5.18 -4.58
C ALA A 58 -9.74 -4.91 -3.38
N ALA A 59 -10.56 -5.90 -3.02
CA ALA A 59 -11.43 -5.77 -1.86
C ALA A 59 -10.59 -5.63 -0.57
N PRO A 60 -11.12 -4.95 0.45
CA PRO A 60 -10.45 -4.82 1.74
C PRO A 60 -9.94 -6.16 2.27
N ASN A 61 -8.68 -6.20 2.70
CA ASN A 61 -7.99 -7.41 3.17
C ASN A 61 -7.85 -8.54 2.12
N GLN A 62 -8.22 -8.31 0.88
CA GLN A 62 -7.99 -9.29 -0.18
C GLN A 62 -6.50 -9.56 -0.31
N ARG A 63 -6.13 -10.85 -0.32
CA ARG A 63 -4.78 -11.30 -0.64
C ARG A 63 -4.73 -11.75 -2.09
N ILE A 64 -3.81 -11.18 -2.85
CA ILE A 64 -3.54 -11.51 -4.25
C ILE A 64 -2.14 -12.11 -4.30
N THR A 65 -2.03 -13.39 -4.62
CA THR A 65 -0.73 -14.03 -4.84
C THR A 65 -0.24 -13.66 -6.23
N ILE A 66 1.01 -13.22 -6.33
CA ILE A 66 1.65 -12.91 -7.61
C ILE A 66 2.12 -14.21 -8.22
N THR A 67 1.46 -14.63 -9.28
CA THR A 67 1.71 -15.92 -9.97
C THR A 67 2.54 -15.75 -11.25
N GLN A 68 2.86 -14.53 -11.62
CA GLN A 68 3.60 -14.18 -12.83
C GLN A 68 5.05 -14.66 -12.77
N TYR A 69 5.54 -14.97 -11.59
CA TYR A 69 6.82 -15.64 -11.43
C TYR A 69 6.70 -16.81 -10.45
N ALA A 70 7.54 -17.80 -10.62
CA ALA A 70 7.68 -18.90 -9.67
C ALA A 70 8.82 -18.62 -8.69
N GLY A 71 8.74 -19.13 -7.46
CA GLY A 71 9.78 -18.93 -6.46
C GLY A 71 11.17 -19.41 -6.91
N ASN A 72 11.25 -20.38 -7.83
CA ASN A 72 12.51 -20.83 -8.42
C ASN A 72 13.17 -19.77 -9.33
N GLN A 73 12.42 -18.83 -9.90
CA GLN A 73 13.01 -17.71 -10.66
C GLN A 73 13.74 -16.73 -9.75
N LEU A 74 13.24 -16.53 -8.53
CA LEU A 74 13.95 -15.75 -7.54
C LEU A 74 15.31 -16.39 -7.18
N ALA A 75 15.44 -17.71 -7.34
CA ALA A 75 16.72 -18.40 -7.14
C ALA A 75 17.79 -17.99 -8.16
N LEU A 76 17.41 -17.45 -9.33
CA LEU A 76 18.34 -16.89 -10.32
C LEU A 76 19.06 -15.67 -9.78
N VAL A 77 18.37 -14.87 -8.96
CA VAL A 77 18.96 -13.72 -8.26
C VAL A 77 19.53 -14.13 -6.89
N GLY A 78 19.03 -15.24 -6.35
CA GLY A 78 19.36 -15.75 -5.01
C GLY A 78 18.39 -15.23 -3.96
N THR A 79 17.95 -16.12 -3.06
CA THR A 79 16.94 -15.79 -2.03
C THR A 79 17.50 -14.99 -0.86
N ASN A 80 18.83 -15.03 -0.67
CA ASN A 80 19.51 -14.31 0.41
C ASN A 80 20.08 -12.98 -0.09
N ALA A 81 19.87 -11.90 0.65
CA ALA A 81 20.37 -10.57 0.35
C ALA A 81 19.77 -9.95 -0.95
N VAL A 82 18.58 -10.36 -1.31
CA VAL A 82 17.86 -9.76 -2.43
C VAL A 82 17.23 -8.44 -1.97
N SER A 83 17.46 -7.38 -2.74
CA SER A 83 16.73 -6.13 -2.63
C SER A 83 15.58 -6.14 -3.64
N TRP A 84 14.40 -5.68 -3.24
CA TRP A 84 13.24 -5.68 -4.13
C TRP A 84 12.30 -4.51 -3.88
N SER A 85 11.61 -4.07 -4.92
CA SER A 85 10.53 -3.10 -4.82
C SER A 85 9.42 -3.39 -5.82
N ALA A 86 8.26 -2.74 -5.58
CA ALA A 86 7.13 -2.70 -6.48
C ALA A 86 6.87 -1.25 -6.89
N PHE A 87 6.64 -0.99 -8.17
CA PHE A 87 6.31 0.34 -8.65
C PHE A 87 5.56 0.31 -9.97
N THR A 88 4.88 1.40 -10.26
CA THR A 88 4.33 1.75 -11.57
C THR A 88 4.05 3.25 -11.63
N TRP A 89 3.64 3.72 -12.80
CA TRP A 89 3.22 5.12 -13.02
C TRP A 89 2.05 5.16 -13.99
N GLN A 90 1.34 6.28 -13.99
CA GLN A 90 0.26 6.57 -14.93
C GLN A 90 0.59 7.82 -15.76
N ALA A 91 -0.16 8.02 -16.83
CA ALA A 91 0.07 9.12 -17.78
C ALA A 91 -0.11 10.52 -17.17
N ASP A 92 -0.77 10.63 -16.01
CA ASP A 92 -0.96 11.84 -15.23
C ASP A 92 0.16 12.11 -14.21
N ASP A 93 1.30 11.43 -14.36
CA ASP A 93 2.45 11.47 -13.46
C ASP A 93 2.17 10.91 -12.04
N THR A 94 1.04 10.26 -11.83
CA THR A 94 0.79 9.53 -10.59
C THR A 94 1.75 8.34 -10.50
N LEU A 95 2.54 8.30 -9.43
CA LEU A 95 3.43 7.19 -9.12
C LEU A 95 2.80 6.25 -8.10
N PHE A 96 3.11 4.99 -8.25
CA PHE A 96 2.79 3.96 -7.26
C PHE A 96 4.10 3.27 -6.88
N ILE A 97 4.42 3.24 -5.60
CA ILE A 97 5.73 2.74 -5.19
C ILE A 97 5.72 2.15 -3.79
N SER A 98 6.50 1.10 -3.63
CA SER A 98 6.68 0.43 -2.35
C SER A 98 7.56 1.23 -1.39
N LYS A 99 7.40 0.95 -0.09
CA LYS A 99 8.24 1.44 0.99
C LYS A 99 8.47 0.32 2.01
N PRO A 100 9.71 -0.04 2.30
CA PRO A 100 10.00 -1.17 3.18
C PRO A 100 9.52 -0.91 4.61
N ARG A 101 8.88 -1.90 5.22
CA ARG A 101 8.64 -1.93 6.66
C ARG A 101 9.91 -2.40 7.38
N LEU A 102 10.12 -1.89 8.57
CA LEU A 102 11.17 -2.41 9.43
C LEU A 102 10.85 -3.87 9.81
N ALA A 103 11.86 -4.74 9.75
CA ALA A 103 11.69 -6.15 10.10
C ALA A 103 11.17 -6.34 11.54
N ALA A 104 11.58 -5.47 12.48
CA ALA A 104 11.11 -5.49 13.87
C ALA A 104 9.68 -4.90 14.04
N ALA A 105 9.07 -4.35 13.00
CA ALA A 105 7.78 -3.67 13.05
C ALA A 105 6.91 -3.98 11.82
N LEU A 106 6.84 -5.25 11.44
CA LEU A 106 6.15 -5.71 10.23
C LEU A 106 4.66 -5.36 10.17
N ASN A 107 4.01 -5.23 11.31
CA ASN A 107 2.60 -4.90 11.40
C ASN A 107 2.34 -3.39 11.46
N THR A 108 3.39 -2.59 11.47
CA THR A 108 3.29 -1.13 11.54
C THR A 108 3.48 -0.54 10.14
N GLN A 109 2.49 0.20 9.68
CA GLN A 109 2.58 0.95 8.43
C GLN A 109 3.72 1.98 8.52
N THR A 110 4.47 2.13 7.44
CA THR A 110 5.51 3.15 7.35
C THR A 110 4.89 4.54 7.17
N THR A 111 5.62 5.58 7.56
CA THR A 111 5.27 6.95 7.15
C THR A 111 5.23 7.01 5.63
N PRO A 112 4.12 7.46 5.00
CA PRO A 112 4.01 7.52 3.55
C PRO A 112 5.12 8.35 2.89
N TRP A 113 5.43 8.04 1.62
CA TRP A 113 6.17 8.94 0.77
C TRP A 113 5.42 10.27 0.64
N GLN A 114 6.15 11.36 0.46
CA GLN A 114 5.56 12.64 0.12
C GLN A 114 5.50 12.80 -1.40
N SER A 115 4.35 13.19 -1.92
CA SER A 115 4.20 13.57 -3.32
C SER A 115 5.14 14.72 -3.68
N LYS A 116 5.51 14.79 -4.93
CA LYS A 116 6.34 15.85 -5.51
C LYS A 116 5.53 16.59 -6.59
N SER A 117 6.11 17.64 -7.14
CA SER A 117 5.54 18.30 -8.30
C SER A 117 5.41 17.33 -9.48
N SER A 118 4.47 17.60 -10.40
CA SER A 118 4.29 16.81 -11.63
C SER A 118 5.62 16.67 -12.39
N ALA A 119 6.39 17.74 -12.56
CA ALA A 119 7.67 17.69 -13.25
C ALA A 119 8.66 16.70 -12.58
N ASN A 120 8.74 16.68 -11.26
CA ASN A 120 9.65 15.76 -10.55
C ASN A 120 9.17 14.32 -10.62
N GLN A 121 7.86 14.07 -10.50
CA GLN A 121 7.30 12.73 -10.63
C GLN A 121 7.38 12.24 -12.07
N HIS A 122 7.14 13.10 -13.04
CA HIS A 122 7.33 12.82 -14.47
C HIS A 122 8.75 12.37 -14.79
N ASN A 123 9.76 13.10 -14.32
CA ASN A 123 11.16 12.72 -14.54
C ASN A 123 11.48 11.35 -13.93
N THR A 124 10.96 11.07 -12.75
CA THR A 124 11.11 9.74 -12.12
C THR A 124 10.37 8.66 -12.91
N ALA A 125 9.16 8.94 -13.39
CA ALA A 125 8.37 8.04 -14.23
C ALA A 125 9.09 7.70 -15.54
N ILE A 126 9.64 8.70 -16.23
CA ILE A 126 10.48 8.50 -17.43
C ILE A 126 11.64 7.54 -17.12
N ARG A 127 12.34 7.77 -16.00
CA ARG A 127 13.46 6.91 -15.62
C ARG A 127 13.00 5.47 -15.34
N MET A 128 11.90 5.30 -14.66
CA MET A 128 11.33 3.99 -14.37
C MET A 128 10.80 3.30 -15.64
N SER A 129 10.27 4.05 -16.61
CA SER A 129 9.71 3.52 -17.85
C SER A 129 10.76 2.85 -18.75
N THR A 130 12.03 3.12 -18.51
CA THR A 130 13.12 2.49 -19.27
C THR A 130 13.47 1.08 -18.76
N ILE A 131 13.03 0.69 -17.56
CA ILE A 131 13.26 -0.66 -17.01
C ILE A 131 12.58 -1.73 -17.85
N PRO A 132 11.26 -1.67 -18.14
CA PRO A 132 10.62 -2.68 -18.97
C PRO A 132 11.16 -2.69 -20.41
N VAL A 133 11.67 -1.55 -20.92
CA VAL A 133 12.33 -1.50 -22.23
C VAL A 133 13.63 -2.31 -22.18
N GLY A 134 14.48 -2.10 -21.18
CA GLY A 134 15.70 -2.89 -20.97
C GLY A 134 15.39 -4.37 -20.74
N ALA A 135 14.38 -4.67 -19.91
CA ALA A 135 13.94 -6.03 -19.67
C ALA A 135 13.47 -6.72 -20.97
N LYS A 136 12.70 -6.02 -21.81
CA LYS A 136 12.24 -6.52 -23.11
C LYS A 136 13.39 -6.84 -24.06
N ASP A 137 14.40 -5.98 -24.11
CA ASP A 137 15.57 -6.18 -24.96
C ASP A 137 16.37 -7.44 -24.55
N ASN A 138 16.21 -7.86 -23.28
CA ASN A 138 16.87 -9.03 -22.70
C ASN A 138 15.98 -10.29 -22.62
N LEU A 139 14.76 -10.28 -23.13
CA LEU A 139 13.87 -11.46 -23.13
C LEU A 139 14.45 -12.69 -23.84
N ALA A 140 15.52 -12.55 -24.61
CA ALA A 140 16.27 -13.67 -25.14
C ALA A 140 16.87 -14.59 -24.05
N PHE A 141 16.99 -14.12 -22.82
CA PHE A 141 17.49 -14.91 -21.69
C PHE A 141 16.42 -15.79 -21.02
N ASP A 142 15.14 -15.50 -21.22
CA ASP A 142 14.03 -16.38 -20.82
C ASP A 142 13.01 -16.55 -21.94
N PRO A 143 13.29 -17.39 -22.94
CA PRO A 143 12.40 -17.58 -24.06
C PRO A 143 11.09 -18.29 -23.69
N VAL A 144 10.99 -18.82 -22.49
CA VAL A 144 9.83 -19.62 -22.04
C VAL A 144 8.85 -18.78 -21.22
N ASN A 145 9.30 -17.69 -20.60
CA ASN A 145 8.45 -16.88 -19.70
C ASN A 145 8.44 -15.42 -20.13
N THR A 146 7.40 -15.05 -20.85
CA THR A 146 7.22 -13.68 -21.38
C THR A 146 6.81 -12.65 -20.34
N VAL A 147 6.50 -13.06 -19.11
CA VAL A 147 6.10 -12.17 -18.00
C VAL A 147 7.25 -11.80 -17.08
N THR A 148 8.34 -12.54 -17.17
CA THR A 148 9.51 -12.37 -16.31
C THR A 148 10.75 -12.26 -17.18
N ALA A 149 11.56 -11.25 -16.97
CA ALA A 149 12.85 -11.10 -17.61
C ALA A 149 13.98 -11.04 -16.57
N VAL A 150 15.10 -11.65 -16.91
CA VAL A 150 16.33 -11.53 -16.17
C VAL A 150 17.22 -10.53 -16.92
N VAL A 151 17.58 -9.45 -16.24
CA VAL A 151 18.43 -8.39 -16.80
C VAL A 151 19.72 -8.29 -16.00
N GLU A 152 20.83 -8.02 -16.67
CA GLU A 152 22.11 -7.81 -16.01
C GLU A 152 22.07 -6.57 -15.11
N GLU A 153 22.73 -6.64 -13.95
CA GLU A 153 22.95 -5.49 -13.09
C GLU A 153 24.03 -4.57 -13.67
N ASP A 154 23.69 -3.86 -14.74
CA ASP A 154 24.58 -2.86 -15.30
C ASP A 154 24.08 -1.45 -14.97
N ASN A 155 25.04 -0.60 -14.66
CA ASN A 155 24.81 0.77 -14.24
C ASN A 155 24.97 1.78 -15.37
N SER A 156 25.31 1.32 -16.54
CA SER A 156 25.67 2.20 -17.66
C SER A 156 24.57 2.25 -18.70
N VAL A 157 23.96 3.43 -18.87
CA VAL A 157 23.10 3.73 -20.03
C VAL A 157 23.81 3.57 -21.37
N SER A 158 25.11 3.37 -21.37
CA SER A 158 25.93 3.09 -22.54
C SER A 158 26.22 1.61 -22.74
N ASN A 159 25.70 0.72 -21.91
CA ASN A 159 25.85 -0.70 -22.11
C ASN A 159 25.14 -1.13 -23.40
N PRO A 160 25.82 -1.82 -24.33
CA PRO A 160 25.20 -2.30 -25.56
C PRO A 160 24.05 -3.29 -25.34
N ASN A 161 23.96 -3.90 -24.14
CA ASN A 161 22.85 -4.78 -23.75
C ASN A 161 21.58 -4.00 -23.38
N TYR A 162 21.67 -2.68 -23.20
CA TYR A 162 20.54 -1.80 -22.90
C TYR A 162 20.46 -0.61 -23.87
N PRO A 163 20.31 -0.85 -25.16
CA PRO A 163 20.40 0.22 -26.16
C PRO A 163 19.30 1.29 -26.00
N ASN A 164 18.16 0.93 -25.38
CA ASN A 164 17.00 1.79 -25.23
C ASN A 164 16.45 1.84 -23.80
N GLY A 165 17.13 1.21 -22.83
CA GLY A 165 16.65 1.09 -21.46
C GLY A 165 17.75 1.23 -20.44
N VAL A 166 17.39 1.09 -19.18
CA VAL A 166 18.33 1.09 -18.05
C VAL A 166 18.02 -0.08 -17.14
N SER A 167 19.03 -0.53 -16.38
CA SER A 167 18.81 -1.52 -15.33
C SER A 167 17.91 -0.97 -14.21
N TYR A 168 17.30 -1.87 -13.46
CA TYR A 168 16.49 -1.49 -12.30
C TYR A 168 17.30 -0.66 -11.29
N ARG A 169 18.54 -1.07 -11.00
CA ARG A 169 19.42 -0.31 -10.11
C ARG A 169 19.72 1.09 -10.63
N ASP A 170 19.97 1.23 -11.93
CA ASP A 170 20.28 2.55 -12.52
C ASP A 170 19.03 3.46 -12.49
N ALA A 171 17.85 2.93 -12.68
CA ALA A 171 16.62 3.69 -12.55
C ALA A 171 16.40 4.22 -11.11
N LEU A 172 16.82 3.47 -10.10
CA LEU A 172 16.71 3.90 -8.71
C LEU A 172 17.81 4.88 -8.27
N PHE A 173 19.05 4.65 -8.68
CA PHE A 173 20.24 5.31 -8.11
C PHE A 173 21.18 5.91 -9.15
N GLY A 174 21.04 5.57 -10.42
CA GLY A 174 21.97 5.96 -11.46
C GLY A 174 21.97 7.46 -11.76
N SER A 175 23.05 7.92 -12.40
CA SER A 175 23.17 9.27 -12.91
C SER A 175 22.56 9.36 -14.31
N GLY A 176 21.96 10.50 -14.65
CA GLY A 176 21.37 10.74 -15.99
C GLY A 176 20.65 12.05 -16.07
N ALA A 177 20.11 12.37 -17.26
CA ALA A 177 19.39 13.61 -17.49
C ALA A 177 18.05 13.68 -16.70
N ALA A 178 17.38 12.53 -16.51
CA ALA A 178 16.20 12.44 -15.68
C ALA A 178 16.58 12.07 -14.24
N ALA A 179 15.90 12.69 -13.28
CA ALA A 179 16.12 12.41 -11.87
C ALA A 179 15.70 10.96 -11.54
N ASN A 180 16.60 10.20 -10.92
CA ASN A 180 16.31 8.88 -10.40
C ASN A 180 15.40 8.97 -9.15
N PHE A 181 14.91 7.82 -8.70
CA PHE A 181 14.00 7.78 -7.55
C PHE A 181 14.67 8.34 -6.28
N TYR A 182 15.89 7.92 -5.98
CA TYR A 182 16.60 8.37 -4.78
C TYR A 182 16.81 9.88 -4.75
N ALA A 183 17.21 10.48 -5.87
CA ALA A 183 17.40 11.93 -5.96
C ALA A 183 16.10 12.71 -5.74
N THR A 184 14.97 12.16 -6.21
CA THR A 184 13.65 12.81 -6.09
C THR A 184 13.06 12.66 -4.67
N PHE A 185 13.10 11.47 -4.11
CA PHE A 185 12.37 11.15 -2.87
C PHE A 185 13.25 11.06 -1.62
N GLN A 186 14.57 11.13 -1.78
CA GLN A 186 15.56 11.08 -0.69
C GLN A 186 15.39 9.83 0.19
N GLY A 187 15.13 8.69 -0.45
CA GLY A 187 14.92 7.42 0.24
C GLY A 187 14.99 6.23 -0.68
N VAL A 188 14.98 5.04 -0.12
CA VAL A 188 15.11 3.78 -0.83
C VAL A 188 13.76 3.04 -0.81
N PRO A 189 13.17 2.73 -1.98
CA PRO A 189 11.91 1.98 -2.04
C PRO A 189 12.10 0.49 -1.83
N GLU A 190 13.33 0.01 -1.83
CA GLU A 190 13.68 -1.40 -1.76
C GLU A 190 13.63 -1.96 -0.35
N ASN A 191 13.01 -3.12 -0.23
CA ASN A 191 13.17 -4.00 0.91
C ASN A 191 14.31 -4.99 0.65
N THR A 192 14.88 -5.54 1.70
CA THR A 192 15.93 -6.57 1.58
C THR A 192 15.53 -7.83 2.35
N THR A 193 15.88 -8.98 1.78
CA THR A 193 15.67 -10.26 2.44
C THR A 193 16.77 -10.59 3.44
N LEU A 194 17.97 -9.99 3.27
CA LEU A 194 19.10 -10.27 4.15
C LEU A 194 18.80 -9.83 5.59
N ASN A 195 18.96 -10.75 6.53
CA ASN A 195 18.71 -10.57 7.96
C ASN A 195 17.24 -10.22 8.32
N ASN A 196 16.45 -9.75 7.35
CA ASN A 196 15.06 -9.36 7.61
C ASN A 196 14.15 -10.59 7.79
N PHE A 197 14.37 -11.65 7.04
CA PHE A 197 13.62 -12.91 7.26
C PHE A 197 13.86 -13.46 8.66
N THR A 198 15.09 -13.46 9.13
CA THR A 198 15.42 -13.96 10.47
C THR A 198 14.76 -13.14 11.57
N THR A 199 14.78 -11.81 11.42
CA THR A 199 14.19 -10.88 12.40
C THR A 199 12.67 -10.88 12.33
N ALA A 200 12.11 -11.01 11.13
CA ALA A 200 10.68 -10.82 10.86
C ALA A 200 9.85 -12.11 10.90
N GLY A 201 10.43 -13.26 11.19
CA GLY A 201 9.70 -14.53 11.23
C GLY A 201 9.32 -15.06 9.84
N ASN A 202 10.27 -15.09 8.92
CA ASN A 202 10.16 -15.67 7.57
C ASN A 202 9.37 -14.87 6.53
N VAL A 203 9.07 -13.61 6.79
CA VAL A 203 8.44 -12.71 5.83
C VAL A 203 9.09 -11.32 5.87
N VAL A 204 9.04 -10.61 4.75
CA VAL A 204 9.36 -9.17 4.67
C VAL A 204 8.20 -8.46 3.99
N ARG A 205 7.91 -7.23 4.41
CA ARG A 205 6.76 -6.44 3.93
C ARG A 205 7.20 -5.07 3.43
N SER A 206 6.56 -4.62 2.37
CA SER A 206 6.71 -3.26 1.83
C SER A 206 5.33 -2.67 1.61
N ASP A 207 5.06 -1.53 2.23
CA ASP A 207 3.85 -0.77 2.00
C ASP A 207 3.79 -0.28 0.55
N PHE A 208 2.60 -0.16 0.00
CA PHE A 208 2.40 0.31 -1.37
C PHE A 208 1.58 1.60 -1.36
N TYR A 209 2.13 2.65 -1.95
CA TYR A 209 1.58 4.00 -1.89
C TYR A 209 1.29 4.56 -3.27
N GLN A 210 0.18 5.26 -3.41
CA GLN A 210 -0.14 6.11 -4.55
C GLN A 210 0.29 7.55 -4.25
N LEU A 211 1.05 8.14 -5.16
CA LEU A 211 1.58 9.49 -5.06
C LEU A 211 1.00 10.32 -6.20
N THR A 212 -0.11 11.00 -5.96
CA THR A 212 -0.66 11.94 -6.92
C THR A 212 0.17 13.22 -6.92
N PRO A 213 0.60 13.75 -8.08
CA PRO A 213 1.38 14.96 -8.13
C PRO A 213 0.65 16.13 -7.46
N THR A 214 1.36 16.83 -6.60
CA THR A 214 0.84 18.03 -5.95
C THR A 214 1.93 19.09 -5.92
N GLY A 215 1.55 20.36 -5.89
CA GLY A 215 2.52 21.45 -5.75
C GLY A 215 3.24 21.49 -4.40
N GLY A 216 2.96 20.56 -3.48
CA GLY A 216 3.58 20.49 -2.16
C GLY A 216 3.29 19.17 -1.45
N PHE A 217 4.09 18.76 -0.65
CA PHE A 217 4.31 17.71 0.35
C PHE A 217 3.10 16.89 0.84
N ALA A 218 2.08 16.63 0.01
CA ALA A 218 0.99 15.73 0.37
C ALA A 218 1.52 14.31 0.61
N LEU A 219 1.01 13.65 1.63
CA LEU A 219 1.36 12.27 1.91
C LEU A 219 0.70 11.35 0.90
N GLY A 220 1.43 10.32 0.46
CA GLY A 220 0.92 9.29 -0.43
C GLY A 220 -0.24 8.52 0.23
N LYS A 221 -1.21 8.15 -0.61
CA LYS A 221 -2.33 7.29 -0.20
C LYS A 221 -1.83 5.86 -0.05
N PHE A 222 -2.06 5.26 1.12
CA PHE A 222 -1.76 3.85 1.36
C PHE A 222 -2.77 2.96 0.66
N LEU A 223 -2.30 1.98 -0.11
CA LEU A 223 -3.13 1.05 -0.88
C LEU A 223 -3.15 -0.36 -0.29
N GLY A 224 -2.10 -0.73 0.43
CA GLY A 224 -1.87 -2.07 0.94
C GLY A 224 -0.38 -2.34 1.07
N TYR A 225 -0.02 -3.59 1.16
CA TYR A 225 1.39 -3.96 1.24
C TYR A 225 1.68 -5.24 0.45
N PHE A 226 2.89 -5.32 -0.07
CA PHE A 226 3.45 -6.56 -0.59
C PHE A 226 4.16 -7.32 0.51
N GLU A 227 4.05 -8.64 0.48
CA GLU A 227 4.67 -9.57 1.42
C GLU A 227 5.40 -10.65 0.65
N LEU A 228 6.71 -10.75 0.87
CA LEU A 228 7.57 -11.80 0.32
C LEU A 228 7.96 -12.75 1.45
N ASN A 229 7.78 -14.05 1.26
CA ASN A 229 8.18 -15.08 2.23
C ASN A 229 9.48 -15.80 1.82
N THR A 230 10.00 -16.60 2.73
CA THR A 230 11.25 -17.39 2.51
C THR A 230 11.16 -18.40 1.37
N ASN A 231 9.96 -18.79 0.96
CA ASN A 231 9.74 -19.69 -0.18
C ASN A 231 9.71 -18.94 -1.53
N GLY A 232 9.96 -17.62 -1.51
CA GLY A 232 9.89 -16.76 -2.69
C GLY A 232 8.47 -16.43 -3.13
N ILE A 233 7.45 -16.75 -2.33
CA ILE A 233 6.07 -16.39 -2.65
C ILE A 233 5.84 -14.92 -2.31
N LEU A 234 5.45 -14.14 -3.32
CA LEU A 234 5.05 -12.76 -3.17
C LEU A 234 3.53 -12.63 -3.23
N SER A 235 2.97 -11.90 -2.31
CA SER A 235 1.53 -11.58 -2.28
C SER A 235 1.34 -10.09 -2.04
N TYR A 236 0.30 -9.53 -2.61
CA TYR A 236 -0.22 -8.23 -2.23
C TYR A 236 -1.41 -8.41 -1.29
N VAL A 237 -1.47 -7.61 -0.24
CA VAL A 237 -2.60 -7.55 0.68
C VAL A 237 -3.17 -6.15 0.61
N ALA A 238 -4.39 -6.05 0.07
CA ALA A 238 -5.08 -4.78 -0.03
C ALA A 238 -5.35 -4.22 1.36
N TYR A 239 -5.07 -2.94 1.52
CA TYR A 239 -5.50 -2.24 2.72
C TYR A 239 -7.02 -2.27 2.79
N PRO A 240 -7.59 -2.53 3.94
CA PRO A 240 -9.00 -2.26 4.11
C PRO A 240 -9.17 -0.77 3.80
N THR A 241 -9.68 -0.43 2.61
CA THR A 241 -10.36 0.84 2.49
C THR A 241 -11.42 0.75 3.57
N ALA A 242 -11.13 1.34 4.71
CA ALA A 242 -12.15 1.43 5.73
C ALA A 242 -13.34 2.02 5.02
N THR A 243 -14.37 1.22 4.83
CA THR A 243 -15.70 1.79 4.80
C THR A 243 -15.70 2.67 6.02
N PRO A 244 -15.86 4.00 5.91
CA PRO A 244 -15.85 4.84 7.10
C PRO A 244 -16.90 4.20 8.00
N THR A 245 -16.44 3.46 9.01
CA THR A 245 -17.34 2.94 10.02
C THR A 245 -17.93 4.19 10.59
N VAL A 246 -19.24 4.33 10.42
CA VAL A 246 -19.95 5.48 10.98
C VAL A 246 -19.55 5.51 12.44
N PRO A 247 -18.91 6.58 12.90
CA PRO A 247 -18.47 6.62 14.27
C PRO A 247 -19.67 6.40 15.18
N THR A 248 -19.53 5.50 16.12
CA THR A 248 -20.65 5.05 16.94
C THR A 248 -20.32 5.20 18.40
N ILE A 249 -21.25 5.76 19.16
CA ILE A 249 -21.16 5.76 20.62
C ILE A 249 -21.52 4.33 21.08
N THR A 250 -20.58 3.67 21.74
CA THR A 250 -20.68 2.26 22.14
C THR A 250 -21.16 2.09 23.58
N SER A 251 -20.86 3.09 24.42
CA SER A 251 -21.28 3.08 25.83
C SER A 251 -21.41 4.48 26.39
N ILE A 252 -22.30 4.66 27.33
CA ILE A 252 -22.42 5.86 28.17
C ILE A 252 -22.66 5.38 29.59
N SER A 253 -21.84 5.80 30.52
CA SER A 253 -22.01 5.53 31.93
C SER A 253 -21.78 6.80 32.73
N ARG A 254 -22.55 7.00 33.81
CA ARG A 254 -22.43 8.18 34.67
C ARG A 254 -22.14 7.79 36.11
N SER A 255 -21.20 8.46 36.71
CA SER A 255 -20.88 8.36 38.14
C SER A 255 -20.69 9.76 38.70
N GLY A 256 -21.60 10.19 39.56
CA GLY A 256 -21.62 11.56 40.09
C GLY A 256 -21.83 12.59 38.94
N THR A 257 -20.88 13.51 38.84
CA THR A 257 -20.86 14.56 37.84
C THR A 257 -20.10 14.15 36.56
N THR A 258 -19.46 12.99 36.54
CA THR A 258 -18.65 12.52 35.42
C THR A 258 -19.45 11.54 34.56
N THR A 259 -19.54 11.82 33.26
CA THR A 259 -20.07 10.90 32.26
C THR A 259 -18.90 10.33 31.46
N THR A 260 -18.76 9.01 31.44
CA THR A 260 -17.78 8.30 30.61
C THR A 260 -18.45 7.83 29.34
N ILE A 261 -17.92 8.24 28.21
CA ILE A 261 -18.44 7.92 26.89
C ILE A 261 -17.42 7.05 26.15
N GLY A 262 -17.83 5.83 25.78
CA GLY A 262 -17.09 4.98 24.86
C GLY A 262 -17.60 5.19 23.43
N TYR A 263 -16.69 5.31 22.48
CA TYR A 263 -17.05 5.46 21.07
C TYR A 263 -16.00 4.84 20.16
N THR A 264 -16.43 4.41 18.97
CA THR A 264 -15.53 3.96 17.90
C THR A 264 -15.32 5.08 16.90
N THR A 265 -14.18 5.07 16.24
CA THR A 265 -13.88 5.93 15.10
C THR A 265 -13.68 5.08 13.85
N GLY A 266 -13.79 5.66 12.67
CA GLY A 266 -13.29 5.02 11.44
C GLY A 266 -11.76 5.10 11.37
N VAL A 267 -11.19 4.47 10.35
CA VAL A 267 -9.77 4.61 10.03
C VAL A 267 -9.57 5.91 9.27
N SER A 268 -8.62 6.71 9.70
CA SER A 268 -8.34 8.04 9.16
C SER A 268 -9.48 9.07 9.37
N GLY A 269 -9.16 10.33 9.22
CA GLY A 269 -10.10 11.43 9.43
C GLY A 269 -10.05 12.01 10.85
N THR A 270 -10.67 13.16 11.02
CA THR A 270 -10.82 13.81 12.31
C THR A 270 -12.22 13.56 12.85
N TYR A 271 -12.32 13.08 14.07
CA TYR A 271 -13.58 12.80 14.75
C TYR A 271 -13.73 13.72 15.93
N THR A 272 -14.91 14.32 16.06
CA THR A 272 -15.23 15.19 17.19
C THR A 272 -16.42 14.62 17.95
N LEU A 273 -16.20 14.26 19.21
CA LEU A 273 -17.30 13.99 20.15
C LEU A 273 -17.87 15.32 20.62
N ARG A 274 -19.16 15.49 20.51
CA ARG A 274 -19.87 16.70 20.86
C ARG A 274 -20.98 16.39 21.84
N GLY A 275 -21.26 17.33 22.73
CA GLY A 275 -22.36 17.21 23.68
C GLY A 275 -23.17 18.49 23.77
N THR A 276 -24.45 18.33 24.12
CA THR A 276 -25.34 19.45 24.37
C THR A 276 -26.39 19.06 25.41
N ASN A 277 -27.07 20.05 25.98
CA ASN A 277 -28.24 19.84 26.83
C ASN A 277 -29.55 19.97 26.03
N SER A 278 -30.70 19.86 26.68
CA SER A 278 -32.01 19.94 26.06
C SER A 278 -32.23 21.26 25.27
N ALA A 279 -31.68 22.37 25.78
CA ALA A 279 -31.79 23.67 25.08
C ALA A 279 -30.99 23.73 23.80
N GLY A 280 -29.90 22.98 23.67
CA GLY A 280 -29.07 22.95 22.46
C GLY A 280 -29.55 21.99 21.38
N LEU A 281 -30.58 21.18 21.61
CA LEU A 281 -31.10 20.21 20.64
C LEU A 281 -31.68 20.85 19.37
N THR A 282 -32.06 22.12 19.45
CA THR A 282 -32.56 22.90 18.30
C THR A 282 -31.44 23.35 17.34
N SER A 283 -30.18 23.28 17.80
CA SER A 283 -29.00 23.63 16.98
C SER A 283 -28.53 22.44 16.15
N PRO A 284 -27.97 22.69 14.93
CA PRO A 284 -27.31 21.64 14.18
C PRO A 284 -26.22 20.96 14.98
N ARG A 285 -26.09 19.63 14.89
CA ARG A 285 -25.14 18.82 15.67
C ARG A 285 -23.68 19.25 15.54
N ILE A 286 -23.31 19.76 14.35
CA ILE A 286 -21.97 20.30 14.09
C ILE A 286 -21.61 21.52 14.96
N ASN A 287 -22.62 22.22 15.46
CA ASN A 287 -22.46 23.41 16.30
C ASN A 287 -22.46 23.09 17.80
N TRP A 288 -22.70 21.84 18.17
CA TRP A 288 -22.65 21.46 19.59
C TRP A 288 -21.21 21.59 20.13
N PRO A 289 -21.01 21.96 21.38
CA PRO A 289 -19.67 22.03 21.98
C PRO A 289 -18.88 20.76 21.81
N ALA A 290 -17.61 20.87 21.42
CA ALA A 290 -16.70 19.75 21.38
C ALA A 290 -16.27 19.34 22.78
N ILE A 291 -16.34 18.05 23.08
CA ILE A 291 -15.86 17.43 24.31
C ILE A 291 -14.47 16.84 24.09
N ALA A 292 -14.28 16.18 22.95
CA ALA A 292 -13.00 15.61 22.55
C ALA A 292 -12.84 15.65 21.04
N VAL A 293 -11.59 15.78 20.58
CA VAL A 293 -11.21 15.69 19.17
C VAL A 293 -10.13 14.64 19.03
N LEU A 294 -10.34 13.68 18.13
CA LEU A 294 -9.35 12.71 17.70
C LEU A 294 -8.94 13.05 16.28
N THR A 295 -7.67 13.39 16.08
CA THR A 295 -7.13 13.88 14.80
C THR A 295 -6.76 12.77 13.81
N SER A 296 -6.76 11.51 14.24
CA SER A 296 -6.52 10.36 13.38
C SER A 296 -7.33 9.18 13.89
N GLY A 297 -8.38 8.85 13.15
CA GLY A 297 -9.18 7.65 13.44
C GLY A 297 -8.34 6.38 13.24
N ASP A 298 -8.53 5.40 14.11
CA ASP A 298 -7.74 4.16 14.16
C ASP A 298 -8.61 2.90 14.20
N ASN A 299 -9.93 3.06 14.08
CA ASN A 299 -10.93 1.99 14.17
C ASN A 299 -10.96 1.28 15.54
N LEU A 300 -10.48 1.93 16.58
CA LEU A 300 -10.51 1.42 17.95
C LEU A 300 -11.63 2.06 18.77
N VAL A 301 -11.89 1.48 19.95
CA VAL A 301 -12.77 2.07 20.94
C VAL A 301 -11.98 3.07 21.77
N HIS A 302 -12.47 4.29 21.81
CA HIS A 302 -11.95 5.38 22.63
C HIS A 302 -12.87 5.63 23.83
N THR A 303 -12.30 6.12 24.91
CA THR A 303 -13.05 6.53 26.10
C THR A 303 -12.71 7.95 26.45
N VAL A 304 -13.72 8.76 26.73
CA VAL A 304 -13.56 10.14 27.18
C VAL A 304 -14.48 10.41 28.35
N ASN A 305 -14.05 11.28 29.22
CA ASN A 305 -14.85 11.75 30.35
C ASN A 305 -15.38 13.16 30.10
N ASP A 306 -16.68 13.32 30.18
CA ASP A 306 -17.35 14.61 30.23
C ASP A 306 -17.67 14.92 31.69
N THR A 307 -17.13 16.03 32.20
CA THR A 307 -17.34 16.51 33.55
C THR A 307 -18.38 17.62 33.63
N SER A 308 -19.16 17.82 32.57
CA SER A 308 -20.21 18.82 32.57
C SER A 308 -21.26 18.54 33.67
N SER A 309 -21.63 19.54 34.42
CA SER A 309 -22.59 19.42 35.51
C SER A 309 -24.04 19.38 35.01
N ALA A 310 -24.29 19.36 33.69
CA ALA A 310 -25.64 19.31 33.15
C ALA A 310 -26.34 18.00 33.54
N ILE A 311 -27.57 18.10 34.02
CA ILE A 311 -28.36 16.94 34.43
C ILE A 311 -28.75 16.08 33.23
N GLU A 312 -28.95 16.71 32.07
CA GLU A 312 -29.24 16.05 30.79
C GLU A 312 -28.19 16.45 29.78
N THR A 313 -27.49 15.47 29.20
CA THR A 313 -26.52 15.68 28.11
C THR A 313 -26.79 14.69 27.00
N PHE A 314 -26.85 15.21 25.79
CA PHE A 314 -26.97 14.44 24.56
C PHE A 314 -25.63 14.45 23.85
N TYR A 315 -25.24 13.32 23.30
CA TYR A 315 -23.94 13.16 22.66
C TYR A 315 -24.09 12.78 21.19
N THR A 316 -23.18 13.27 20.40
CA THR A 316 -23.03 12.88 18.98
C THR A 316 -21.56 12.83 18.65
N ILE A 317 -21.19 12.05 17.64
CA ILE A 317 -19.87 12.05 17.07
C ILE A 317 -19.96 12.45 15.60
N THR A 318 -19.10 13.36 15.17
CA THR A 318 -19.01 13.85 13.80
C THR A 318 -17.63 13.54 13.25
N GLY A 319 -17.54 13.06 12.00
CA GLY A 319 -16.28 12.84 11.28
C GLY A 319 -16.13 13.81 10.10
N GLN A 320 -14.87 14.15 9.76
CA GLN A 320 -14.47 14.90 8.58
C GLN A 320 -13.32 14.19 7.86
#